data_ce23c5c4ff5bf76ef7d9e60208376b03
#
_entry.id   ce23c5c4ff5bf76ef7d9e60208376b03
#
_cell.length_a   1.000
_cell.length_b   1.000
_cell.length_c   1.000
_cell.angle_alpha   90.00
_cell.angle_beta   90.00
_cell.angle_gamma   90.00
#
_symmetry.space_group_name_H-M   'P 1'
#
loop_
_entity.id
_entity.type
_entity.pdbx_description
1 polymer ?
#
loop_
_entity_poly.entity_id
_entity_poly.type
_entity_poly.pdbx_seq_one_letter_code
_entity_poly.pdbx_strand_id
1 'polypeptide(L)'
;DVYKRQIQEDIRWLGFQWGNVYYASDYFQQLWDFAVTLIKEGKAYVDEQTSEQIAQQKGTPTQPGVESPYRNRPIEESLALFEKMNSDEAKEGSMVLRAKIDMASPNMHFRDPIMYRILHVAHHRTGTQWKAYPMYDFAHGQSDYFEGVTHSLCTLEFVPHRPLYDLFIDWLKEGKDLDDNRPRQTEFNKLNLNYTLMSKRNLLILVKEGLVNDWDDPRMPTLCGFRRRGYSPESIRKFIDKIGYTTYDALNDFALLESAVREDLNARATRVSAVLNPVKLIITNYPEGQVEELEAINNPEDPTAGSHTIEFSRELWMERDDFMDCLLY
;
A
#
# COMPACT_ATOMS: atom_id res chain seq x y z
N ASP A 1 13.10 12.17 3.75
CA ASP A 1 11.87 11.46 3.45
C ASP A 1 11.98 9.98 3.80
N VAL A 2 11.77 9.69 5.10
CA VAL A 2 11.98 8.35 5.71
C VAL A 2 11.07 7.30 5.05
N TYR A 3 9.81 7.65 4.79
CA TYR A 3 8.82 6.72 4.23
C TYR A 3 9.15 6.25 2.80
N LYS A 4 9.64 7.13 1.94
CA LYS A 4 10.00 6.76 0.56
C LYS A 4 11.14 5.74 0.56
N ARG A 5 12.18 5.99 1.38
CA ARG A 5 13.32 5.08 1.49
C ARG A 5 12.88 3.72 2.04
N GLN A 6 12.02 3.70 3.06
CA GLN A 6 11.52 2.46 3.64
C GLN A 6 10.71 1.63 2.63
N ILE A 7 9.81 2.25 1.86
CA ILE A 7 9.04 1.54 0.82
C ILE A 7 9.99 0.91 -0.22
N GLN A 8 10.99 1.64 -0.67
CA GLN A 8 11.98 1.12 -1.61
C GLN A 8 12.84 -0.01 -1.01
N GLU A 9 13.22 0.09 0.24
CA GLU A 9 13.95 -0.96 0.97
C GLU A 9 13.10 -2.23 1.10
N ASP A 10 11.82 -2.11 1.43
CA ASP A 10 10.90 -3.23 1.57
C ASP A 10 10.67 -3.95 0.22
N ILE A 11 10.53 -3.19 -0.87
CA ILE A 11 10.41 -3.77 -2.22
C ILE A 11 11.68 -4.55 -2.60
N ARG A 12 12.87 -3.97 -2.36
CA ARG A 12 14.15 -4.66 -2.61
C ARG A 12 14.31 -5.89 -1.74
N TRP A 13 13.93 -5.79 -0.48
CA TRP A 13 13.98 -6.91 0.45
C TRP A 13 13.07 -8.06 0.00
N LEU A 14 11.89 -7.76 -0.55
CA LEU A 14 11.01 -8.77 -1.15
C LEU A 14 11.60 -9.40 -2.42
N GLY A 15 12.76 -8.95 -2.91
CA GLY A 15 13.42 -9.47 -4.09
C GLY A 15 12.97 -8.84 -5.40
N PHE A 16 12.22 -7.74 -5.35
CA PHE A 16 11.74 -7.03 -6.53
C PHE A 16 12.65 -5.84 -6.87
N GLN A 17 12.69 -5.53 -8.17
CA GLN A 17 13.36 -4.36 -8.71
C GLN A 17 12.36 -3.58 -9.57
N TRP A 18 12.51 -2.28 -9.62
CA TRP A 18 11.72 -1.42 -10.47
C TRP A 18 12.61 -0.74 -11.52
N GLY A 19 12.05 -0.38 -12.68
CA GLY A 19 12.78 0.33 -13.73
C GLY A 19 12.97 1.80 -13.37
N ASN A 20 11.86 2.52 -13.27
CA ASN A 20 11.85 3.98 -13.05
C ASN A 20 11.01 4.34 -11.82
N VAL A 21 11.22 5.54 -11.31
CA VAL A 21 10.41 6.16 -10.25
C VAL A 21 9.82 7.44 -10.80
N TYR A 22 8.51 7.50 -10.87
CA TYR A 22 7.75 8.64 -11.35
C TYR A 22 6.95 9.28 -10.21
N TYR A 23 6.57 10.53 -10.40
CA TYR A 23 5.75 11.26 -9.45
C TYR A 23 4.63 11.97 -10.18
N ALA A 24 3.40 11.89 -9.70
CA ALA A 24 2.26 12.60 -10.29
C ALA A 24 2.52 14.11 -10.49
N SER A 25 3.35 14.69 -9.61
CA SER A 25 3.77 16.10 -9.74
C SER A 25 4.66 16.40 -10.95
N ASP A 26 5.24 15.37 -11.60
CA ASP A 26 6.01 15.56 -12.84
C ASP A 26 5.08 15.91 -14.02
N TYR A 27 3.80 15.58 -13.89
CA TYR A 27 2.76 15.74 -14.91
C TYR A 27 1.75 16.85 -14.60
N PHE A 28 1.95 17.64 -13.56
CA PHE A 28 0.98 18.68 -13.16
C PHE A 28 0.65 19.66 -14.26
N GLN A 29 1.62 20.01 -15.11
CA GLN A 29 1.36 20.88 -16.26
C GLN A 29 0.50 20.18 -17.32
N GLN A 30 0.80 18.93 -17.68
CA GLN A 30 0.02 18.17 -18.66
C GLN A 30 -1.42 17.94 -18.15
N LEU A 31 -1.59 17.65 -16.86
CA LEU A 31 -2.90 17.49 -16.22
C LEU A 31 -3.69 18.82 -16.27
N TRP A 32 -3.02 19.93 -16.02
CA TRP A 32 -3.61 21.27 -16.13
C TRP A 32 -4.07 21.59 -17.55
N ASP A 33 -3.20 21.38 -18.53
CA ASP A 33 -3.48 21.65 -19.94
C ASP A 33 -4.64 20.79 -20.45
N PHE A 34 -4.72 19.55 -19.99
CA PHE A 34 -5.85 18.68 -20.30
C PHE A 34 -7.16 19.16 -19.65
N ALA A 35 -7.12 19.60 -18.40
CA ALA A 35 -8.28 20.19 -17.73
C ALA A 35 -8.78 21.43 -18.47
N VAL A 36 -7.88 22.31 -18.93
CA VAL A 36 -8.21 23.47 -19.78
C VAL A 36 -8.88 23.03 -21.09
N THR A 37 -8.38 21.96 -21.69
CA THR A 37 -8.99 21.39 -22.92
C THR A 37 -10.42 20.93 -22.64
N LEU A 38 -10.65 20.19 -21.56
CA LEU A 38 -11.99 19.71 -21.18
C LEU A 38 -12.98 20.87 -20.89
N ILE A 39 -12.50 21.96 -20.30
CA ILE A 39 -13.33 23.17 -20.12
C ILE A 39 -13.72 23.74 -21.48
N LYS A 40 -12.76 23.90 -22.43
CA LYS A 40 -13.00 24.43 -23.78
C LYS A 40 -13.97 23.55 -24.58
N GLU A 41 -13.99 22.24 -24.35
CA GLU A 41 -14.90 21.28 -24.94
C GLU A 41 -16.26 21.23 -24.24
N GLY A 42 -16.47 22.00 -23.17
CA GLY A 42 -17.71 21.96 -22.37
C GLY A 42 -17.89 20.69 -21.55
N LYS A 43 -16.82 19.91 -21.37
CA LYS A 43 -16.79 18.66 -20.56
C LYS A 43 -16.41 18.90 -19.10
N ALA A 44 -16.05 20.12 -18.71
CA ALA A 44 -15.78 20.50 -17.34
C ALA A 44 -16.25 21.93 -17.05
N TYR A 45 -16.53 22.22 -15.78
CA TYR A 45 -16.98 23.53 -15.32
C TYR A 45 -16.50 23.81 -13.90
N VAL A 46 -16.34 25.09 -13.55
CA VAL A 46 -16.01 25.51 -12.19
C VAL A 46 -17.29 25.66 -11.37
N ASP A 47 -17.31 25.01 -10.22
CA ASP A 47 -18.41 24.98 -9.25
C ASP A 47 -17.99 25.71 -7.98
N GLU A 48 -18.77 26.71 -7.55
CA GLU A 48 -18.52 27.53 -6.35
C GLU A 48 -19.35 27.05 -5.15
N GLN A 49 -19.90 25.86 -5.22
CA GLN A 49 -20.61 25.25 -4.09
C GLN A 49 -19.64 24.70 -3.05
N THR A 50 -20.10 24.69 -1.80
CA THR A 50 -19.35 24.05 -0.71
C THR A 50 -19.34 22.52 -0.83
N SER A 51 -18.41 21.87 -0.15
CA SER A 51 -18.32 20.39 -0.12
C SER A 51 -19.63 19.76 0.35
N GLU A 52 -20.32 20.37 1.31
CA GLU A 52 -21.59 19.90 1.86
C GLU A 52 -22.71 20.02 0.82
N GLN A 53 -22.77 21.13 0.09
CA GLN A 53 -23.76 21.33 -0.99
C GLN A 53 -23.55 20.32 -2.12
N ILE A 54 -22.31 20.11 -2.54
CA ILE A 54 -21.96 19.11 -3.56
C ILE A 54 -22.33 17.70 -3.08
N ALA A 55 -22.04 17.35 -1.84
CA ALA A 55 -22.37 16.05 -1.27
C ALA A 55 -23.89 15.81 -1.24
N GLN A 56 -24.67 16.83 -0.82
CA GLN A 56 -26.13 16.74 -0.81
C GLN A 56 -26.72 16.58 -2.22
N GLN A 57 -26.18 17.32 -3.19
CA GLN A 57 -26.65 17.27 -4.58
C GLN A 57 -26.33 15.93 -5.28
N LYS A 58 -25.28 15.23 -4.87
CA LYS A 58 -24.95 13.91 -5.45
C LYS A 58 -26.07 12.88 -5.27
N GLY A 59 -27.00 13.06 -4.33
CA GLY A 59 -28.07 12.11 -4.05
C GLY A 59 -27.54 10.82 -3.42
N THR A 60 -28.22 9.71 -3.71
CA THR A 60 -27.87 8.36 -3.20
C THR A 60 -27.77 7.38 -4.37
N PRO A 61 -27.24 6.17 -4.17
CA PRO A 61 -27.21 5.16 -5.24
C PRO A 61 -28.57 4.86 -5.87
N THR A 62 -29.65 5.04 -5.12
CA THR A 62 -31.04 4.79 -5.54
C THR A 62 -31.81 6.06 -5.93
N GLN A 63 -31.24 7.22 -5.70
CA GLN A 63 -31.85 8.52 -6.04
C GLN A 63 -30.86 9.33 -6.89
N PRO A 64 -31.29 9.83 -8.07
CA PRO A 64 -30.43 10.64 -8.92
C PRO A 64 -29.96 11.91 -8.20
N GLY A 65 -28.82 12.42 -8.59
CA GLY A 65 -28.34 13.71 -8.14
C GLY A 65 -29.05 14.86 -8.83
N VAL A 66 -28.84 16.06 -8.29
CA VAL A 66 -29.32 17.32 -8.83
C VAL A 66 -28.17 18.07 -9.48
N GLU A 67 -28.39 18.66 -10.65
CA GLU A 67 -27.37 19.46 -11.33
C GLU A 67 -26.98 20.68 -10.51
N SER A 68 -25.70 21.03 -10.52
CA SER A 68 -25.21 22.30 -9.95
C SER A 68 -25.78 23.49 -10.73
N PRO A 69 -26.12 24.60 -10.07
CA PRO A 69 -26.48 25.84 -10.76
C PRO A 69 -25.36 26.37 -11.65
N TYR A 70 -24.12 25.97 -11.43
CA TYR A 70 -22.95 26.36 -12.20
C TYR A 70 -22.59 25.41 -13.34
N ARG A 71 -23.32 24.31 -13.49
CA ARG A 71 -23.03 23.24 -14.49
C ARG A 71 -23.04 23.74 -15.94
N ASN A 72 -23.85 24.74 -16.22
CA ASN A 72 -24.02 25.32 -17.56
C ASN A 72 -23.41 26.74 -17.64
N ARG A 73 -22.42 27.05 -16.79
CA ARG A 73 -21.65 28.29 -16.82
C ARG A 73 -20.95 28.47 -18.16
N PRO A 74 -20.84 29.71 -18.69
CA PRO A 74 -20.05 29.97 -19.89
C PRO A 74 -18.61 29.45 -19.80
N ILE A 75 -18.10 28.95 -20.93
CA ILE A 75 -16.77 28.37 -21.03
C ILE A 75 -15.70 29.39 -20.59
N GLU A 76 -15.79 30.63 -21.09
CA GLU A 76 -14.86 31.69 -20.78
C GLU A 76 -14.80 32.02 -19.28
N GLU A 77 -15.94 31.99 -18.62
CA GLU A 77 -16.05 32.22 -17.18
C GLU A 77 -15.41 31.07 -16.40
N SER A 78 -15.68 29.83 -16.82
CA SER A 78 -15.04 28.64 -16.20
C SER A 78 -13.52 28.64 -16.39
N LEU A 79 -13.03 29.06 -17.54
CA LEU A 79 -11.57 29.22 -17.80
C LEU A 79 -10.94 30.26 -16.88
N ALA A 80 -11.54 31.45 -16.79
CA ALA A 80 -11.04 32.52 -15.93
C ALA A 80 -11.02 32.12 -14.44
N LEU A 81 -12.08 31.43 -13.99
CA LEU A 81 -12.14 30.94 -12.62
C LEU A 81 -11.15 29.80 -12.37
N PHE A 82 -10.94 28.91 -13.33
CA PHE A 82 -9.95 27.83 -13.18
C PHE A 82 -8.52 28.40 -13.09
N GLU A 83 -8.18 29.40 -13.90
CA GLU A 83 -6.91 30.11 -13.75
C GLU A 83 -6.79 30.76 -12.36
N LYS A 84 -7.86 31.40 -11.89
CA LYS A 84 -7.91 32.00 -10.55
C LYS A 84 -7.71 30.97 -9.44
N MET A 85 -8.19 29.72 -9.61
CA MET A 85 -7.96 28.63 -8.63
C MET A 85 -6.47 28.38 -8.35
N ASN A 86 -5.58 28.70 -9.30
CA ASN A 86 -4.13 28.55 -9.13
C ASN A 86 -3.45 29.83 -8.62
N SER A 87 -4.19 30.79 -8.11
CA SER A 87 -3.68 32.05 -7.54
C SER A 87 -3.83 32.10 -6.02
N ASP A 88 -3.09 33.02 -5.39
CA ASP A 88 -3.21 33.28 -3.95
C ASP A 88 -4.52 34.00 -3.58
N GLU A 89 -5.28 34.49 -4.55
CA GLU A 89 -6.57 35.18 -4.32
C GLU A 89 -7.72 34.19 -4.04
N ALA A 90 -7.63 32.96 -4.53
CA ALA A 90 -8.67 31.98 -4.38
C ALA A 90 -8.55 31.27 -3.03
N LYS A 91 -9.59 31.30 -2.21
CA LYS A 91 -9.60 30.64 -0.89
C LYS A 91 -9.84 29.14 -1.03
N GLU A 92 -9.22 28.35 -0.15
CA GLU A 92 -9.52 26.92 -0.03
C GLU A 92 -11.03 26.69 0.19
N GLY A 93 -11.59 25.71 -0.54
CA GLY A 93 -13.00 25.37 -0.46
C GLY A 93 -13.97 26.36 -1.12
N SER A 94 -13.48 27.47 -1.74
CA SER A 94 -14.35 28.44 -2.39
C SER A 94 -14.85 27.97 -3.76
N MET A 95 -14.10 27.14 -4.45
CA MET A 95 -14.49 26.59 -5.74
C MET A 95 -13.71 25.30 -6.05
N VAL A 96 -14.26 24.50 -6.96
CA VAL A 96 -13.67 23.27 -7.47
C VAL A 96 -13.90 23.17 -8.97
N LEU A 97 -13.03 22.46 -9.70
CA LEU A 97 -13.32 22.05 -11.08
C LEU A 97 -14.01 20.71 -11.08
N ARG A 98 -15.13 20.56 -11.77
CA ARG A 98 -15.90 19.31 -11.91
C ARG A 98 -15.98 18.87 -13.36
N ALA A 99 -15.90 17.57 -13.59
CA ALA A 99 -16.24 16.98 -14.88
C ALA A 99 -17.75 17.04 -15.08
N LYS A 100 -18.20 17.29 -16.32
CA LYS A 100 -19.61 17.32 -16.71
C LYS A 100 -19.99 15.99 -17.34
N ILE A 101 -20.53 15.07 -16.55
CA ILE A 101 -20.82 13.70 -16.99
C ILE A 101 -22.34 13.42 -16.89
N ASP A 102 -22.79 12.79 -15.81
CA ASP A 102 -24.20 12.37 -15.64
C ASP A 102 -24.60 12.35 -14.17
N MET A 103 -25.41 13.31 -13.76
CA MET A 103 -25.91 13.40 -12.38
C MET A 103 -26.97 12.34 -12.03
N ALA A 104 -27.52 11.63 -13.02
CA ALA A 104 -28.47 10.52 -12.82
C ALA A 104 -27.80 9.13 -12.80
N SER A 105 -26.50 9.04 -13.06
CA SER A 105 -25.77 7.78 -13.10
C SER A 105 -25.95 6.96 -11.80
N PRO A 106 -26.21 5.65 -11.88
CA PRO A 106 -26.19 4.78 -10.70
C PRO A 106 -24.79 4.68 -10.07
N ASN A 107 -23.73 4.92 -10.85
CA ASN A 107 -22.38 5.03 -10.34
C ASN A 107 -22.13 6.45 -9.78
N MET A 108 -22.00 6.56 -8.46
CA MET A 108 -21.78 7.84 -7.78
C MET A 108 -20.50 8.57 -8.24
N HIS A 109 -19.52 7.86 -8.78
CA HIS A 109 -18.26 8.46 -9.31
C HIS A 109 -18.49 9.18 -10.65
N PHE A 110 -19.59 8.89 -11.36
CA PHE A 110 -19.98 9.57 -12.61
C PHE A 110 -20.80 10.83 -12.39
N ARG A 111 -21.24 11.11 -11.15
CA ARG A 111 -22.06 12.29 -10.85
C ARG A 111 -21.19 13.53 -10.70
N ASP A 112 -20.77 14.07 -11.82
CA ASP A 112 -19.90 15.27 -11.95
C ASP A 112 -18.78 15.30 -10.90
N PRO A 113 -17.79 14.39 -10.99
CA PRO A 113 -16.72 14.27 -10.00
C PRO A 113 -15.82 15.50 -9.98
N ILE A 114 -15.24 15.79 -8.82
CA ILE A 114 -14.25 16.87 -8.66
C ILE A 114 -12.95 16.45 -9.32
N MET A 115 -12.43 17.29 -10.22
CA MET A 115 -11.16 17.11 -10.91
C MET A 115 -10.02 17.89 -10.23
N TYR A 116 -10.30 19.11 -9.75
CA TYR A 116 -9.34 19.99 -9.07
C TYR A 116 -9.96 20.64 -7.83
N ARG A 117 -9.11 20.85 -6.83
CA ARG A 117 -9.42 21.61 -5.62
C ARG A 117 -8.31 22.61 -5.31
N ILE A 118 -8.64 23.68 -4.55
CA ILE A 118 -7.68 24.65 -4.06
C ILE A 118 -7.08 24.15 -2.73
N LEU A 119 -5.73 24.22 -2.63
CA LEU A 119 -5.00 23.84 -1.44
C LEU A 119 -3.75 24.73 -1.27
N HIS A 120 -3.71 25.55 -0.23
CA HIS A 120 -2.60 26.46 0.07
C HIS A 120 -1.51 25.79 0.91
N VAL A 121 -0.94 24.71 0.38
CA VAL A 121 0.15 23.96 1.02
C VAL A 121 1.34 23.88 0.08
N ALA A 122 2.54 24.13 0.60
CA ALA A 122 3.76 23.93 -0.17
C ALA A 122 3.95 22.44 -0.48
N HIS A 123 3.95 22.09 -1.74
CA HIS A 123 4.21 20.72 -2.19
C HIS A 123 5.70 20.39 -2.07
N HIS A 124 6.04 19.22 -1.55
CA HIS A 124 7.43 18.83 -1.26
C HIS A 124 8.38 18.79 -2.47
N ARG A 125 7.85 18.78 -3.71
CA ARG A 125 8.65 18.80 -4.95
C ARG A 125 8.47 20.08 -5.77
N THR A 126 7.26 20.60 -5.87
CA THR A 126 6.95 21.78 -6.69
C THR A 126 6.85 23.06 -5.87
N GLY A 127 7.05 23.00 -4.56
CA GLY A 127 6.97 24.16 -3.68
C GLY A 127 5.59 24.82 -3.72
N THR A 128 5.57 26.14 -3.97
CA THR A 128 4.35 26.95 -3.99
C THR A 128 3.85 27.26 -5.41
N GLN A 129 4.37 26.57 -6.43
CA GLN A 129 4.01 26.80 -7.84
C GLN A 129 2.53 26.54 -8.10
N TRP A 130 1.94 25.55 -7.43
CA TRP A 130 0.55 25.15 -7.62
C TRP A 130 -0.27 25.44 -6.37
N LYS A 131 -1.49 25.95 -6.58
CA LYS A 131 -2.55 26.12 -5.58
C LYS A 131 -3.76 25.26 -5.93
N ALA A 132 -3.99 25.02 -7.22
CA ALA A 132 -4.98 24.06 -7.70
C ALA A 132 -4.32 22.68 -7.86
N TYR A 133 -4.85 21.69 -7.14
CA TYR A 133 -4.33 20.33 -7.13
C TYR A 133 -5.32 19.37 -7.78
N PRO A 134 -4.84 18.49 -8.69
CA PRO A 134 -5.70 17.48 -9.29
C PRO A 134 -6.12 16.43 -8.25
N MET A 135 -7.36 15.98 -8.38
CA MET A 135 -7.87 14.87 -7.59
C MET A 135 -7.40 13.53 -8.16
N TYR A 136 -7.35 12.53 -7.30
CA TYR A 136 -6.86 11.19 -7.64
C TYR A 136 -7.50 10.60 -8.89
N ASP A 137 -8.84 10.58 -8.97
CA ASP A 137 -9.56 9.96 -10.08
C ASP A 137 -9.28 10.64 -11.43
N PHE A 138 -8.97 11.93 -11.42
CA PHE A 138 -8.59 12.66 -12.62
C PHE A 138 -7.13 12.41 -13.02
N ALA A 139 -6.22 12.36 -12.05
CA ALA A 139 -4.78 12.28 -12.30
C ALA A 139 -4.28 10.86 -12.60
N HIS A 140 -4.88 9.84 -11.99
CA HIS A 140 -4.33 8.48 -11.96
C HIS A 140 -4.19 7.88 -13.37
N GLY A 141 -5.27 7.79 -14.14
CA GLY A 141 -5.23 7.17 -15.47
C GLY A 141 -4.33 7.92 -16.45
N GLN A 142 -4.26 9.24 -16.34
CA GLN A 142 -3.37 10.06 -17.18
C GLN A 142 -1.90 9.85 -16.82
N SER A 143 -1.56 9.78 -15.53
CA SER A 143 -0.21 9.45 -15.07
C SER A 143 0.22 8.10 -15.59
N ASP A 144 -0.62 7.08 -15.47
CA ASP A 144 -0.38 5.74 -16.01
C ASP A 144 -0.12 5.77 -17.52
N TYR A 145 -0.89 6.56 -18.25
CA TYR A 145 -0.71 6.74 -19.69
C TYR A 145 0.65 7.38 -20.02
N PHE A 146 1.02 8.48 -19.33
CA PHE A 146 2.29 9.16 -19.56
C PHE A 146 3.51 8.31 -19.19
N GLU A 147 3.37 7.43 -18.23
CA GLU A 147 4.42 6.50 -17.75
C GLU A 147 4.51 5.23 -18.59
N GLY A 148 3.61 5.01 -19.55
CA GLY A 148 3.57 3.80 -20.37
C GLY A 148 3.11 2.55 -19.59
N VAL A 149 2.37 2.72 -18.51
CA VAL A 149 1.79 1.62 -17.73
C VAL A 149 0.75 0.91 -18.58
N THR A 150 0.84 -0.41 -18.66
CA THR A 150 -0.12 -1.26 -19.37
C THR A 150 -1.18 -1.85 -18.44
N HIS A 151 -0.78 -2.23 -17.22
CA HIS A 151 -1.63 -2.81 -16.19
C HIS A 151 -1.53 -1.99 -14.91
N SER A 152 -2.59 -1.25 -14.60
CA SER A 152 -2.73 -0.45 -13.38
C SER A 152 -3.37 -1.32 -12.30
N LEU A 153 -2.60 -1.68 -11.27
CA LEU A 153 -3.04 -2.60 -10.22
C LEU A 153 -3.59 -1.83 -9.02
N CYS A 154 -4.77 -2.22 -8.54
CA CYS A 154 -5.41 -1.62 -7.38
C CYS A 154 -6.28 -2.63 -6.62
N THR A 155 -6.83 -2.21 -5.48
CA THR A 155 -7.72 -3.05 -4.68
C THR A 155 -9.17 -2.96 -5.15
N LEU A 156 -10.02 -3.92 -4.73
CA LEU A 156 -11.43 -4.04 -5.15
C LEU A 156 -12.28 -2.79 -4.87
N GLU A 157 -11.89 -1.96 -3.93
CA GLU A 157 -12.56 -0.68 -3.65
C GLU A 157 -12.55 0.28 -4.86
N PHE A 158 -11.65 0.08 -5.81
CA PHE A 158 -11.56 0.88 -7.05
C PHE A 158 -12.39 0.33 -8.22
N VAL A 159 -13.09 -0.79 -8.06
CA VAL A 159 -13.99 -1.31 -9.11
C VAL A 159 -14.99 -0.25 -9.60
N PRO A 160 -15.70 0.50 -8.73
CA PRO A 160 -16.61 1.55 -9.18
C PRO A 160 -15.89 2.78 -9.79
N HIS A 161 -14.58 2.95 -9.57
CA HIS A 161 -13.77 4.02 -10.16
C HIS A 161 -13.31 3.71 -11.59
N ARG A 162 -13.19 2.42 -11.97
CA ARG A 162 -12.68 2.00 -13.30
C ARG A 162 -13.40 2.66 -14.46
N PRO A 163 -14.75 2.78 -14.49
CA PRO A 163 -15.41 3.47 -15.59
C PRO A 163 -15.00 4.93 -15.73
N LEU A 164 -14.72 5.62 -14.61
CA LEU A 164 -14.24 7.00 -14.63
C LEU A 164 -12.77 7.09 -15.10
N TYR A 165 -11.93 6.16 -14.67
CA TYR A 165 -10.56 5.99 -15.17
C TYR A 165 -10.54 5.83 -16.69
N ASP A 166 -11.36 4.93 -17.22
CA ASP A 166 -11.49 4.69 -18.66
C ASP A 166 -11.99 5.94 -19.41
N LEU A 167 -13.00 6.64 -18.87
CA LEU A 167 -13.57 7.83 -19.49
C LEU A 167 -12.52 8.95 -19.63
N PHE A 168 -11.71 9.24 -18.61
CA PHE A 168 -10.69 10.27 -18.71
C PHE A 168 -9.59 9.93 -19.71
N ILE A 169 -9.23 8.64 -19.85
CA ILE A 169 -8.28 8.21 -20.89
C ILE A 169 -8.91 8.35 -22.27
N ASP A 170 -10.18 7.98 -22.46
CA ASP A 170 -10.89 8.15 -23.72
C ASP A 170 -10.95 9.62 -24.12
N TRP A 171 -11.27 10.51 -23.19
CA TRP A 171 -11.26 11.95 -23.44
C TRP A 171 -9.85 12.51 -23.75
N LEU A 172 -8.81 11.98 -23.07
CA LEU A 172 -7.43 12.36 -23.35
C LEU A 172 -7.02 12.02 -24.78
N LYS A 173 -7.49 10.87 -25.29
CA LYS A 173 -7.17 10.35 -26.64
C LYS A 173 -8.07 10.93 -27.73
N GLU A 174 -9.22 11.50 -27.39
CA GLU A 174 -10.22 11.98 -28.37
C GLU A 174 -9.62 13.08 -29.27
N GLY A 175 -9.69 12.85 -30.58
CA GLY A 175 -9.20 13.79 -31.59
C GLY A 175 -7.69 13.94 -31.66
N LYS A 176 -6.91 13.09 -30.97
CA LYS A 176 -5.45 13.11 -30.95
C LYS A 176 -4.89 11.83 -31.53
N ASP A 177 -3.79 11.95 -32.25
CA ASP A 177 -2.95 10.82 -32.69
C ASP A 177 -2.04 10.41 -31.53
N LEU A 178 -2.63 9.80 -30.50
CA LEU A 178 -1.91 9.23 -29.37
C LEU A 178 -1.59 7.77 -29.69
N ASP A 179 -0.46 7.28 -29.16
CA ASP A 179 -0.09 5.88 -29.32
C ASP A 179 -1.17 4.91 -28.80
N ASP A 180 -1.10 3.64 -29.22
CA ASP A 180 -2.08 2.63 -28.84
C ASP A 180 -1.96 2.15 -27.38
N ASN A 181 -1.01 2.72 -26.61
CA ASN A 181 -0.82 2.33 -25.22
C ASN A 181 -1.98 2.85 -24.36
N ARG A 182 -2.96 1.99 -24.14
CA ARG A 182 -4.07 2.23 -23.23
C ARG A 182 -3.86 1.47 -21.93
N PRO A 183 -3.56 2.15 -20.83
CA PRO A 183 -3.48 1.49 -19.54
C PRO A 183 -4.83 0.88 -19.17
N ARG A 184 -4.80 -0.26 -18.49
CA ARG A 184 -5.99 -0.98 -18.03
C ARG A 184 -5.94 -1.15 -16.53
N GLN A 185 -6.94 -0.64 -15.82
CA GLN A 185 -7.11 -0.87 -14.40
C GLN A 185 -7.51 -2.33 -14.13
N THR A 186 -6.81 -2.97 -13.21
CA THR A 186 -7.02 -4.36 -12.80
C THR A 186 -7.09 -4.43 -11.28
N GLU A 187 -8.24 -4.83 -10.75
CA GLU A 187 -8.51 -4.87 -9.32
C GLU A 187 -8.37 -6.29 -8.78
N PHE A 188 -7.88 -6.36 -7.54
CA PHE A 188 -7.75 -7.61 -6.79
C PHE A 188 -8.07 -7.38 -5.31
N ASN A 189 -8.33 -8.47 -4.59
CA ASN A 189 -8.61 -8.41 -3.17
C ASN A 189 -7.39 -7.95 -2.37
N LYS A 190 -7.63 -7.18 -1.30
CA LYS A 190 -6.59 -6.90 -0.31
C LYS A 190 -6.36 -8.13 0.56
N LEU A 191 -5.14 -8.27 1.09
CA LEU A 191 -4.82 -9.30 2.06
C LEU A 191 -5.53 -9.00 3.38
N ASN A 192 -6.39 -9.93 3.82
CA ASN A 192 -6.97 -9.94 5.17
C ASN A 192 -6.52 -11.22 5.87
N LEU A 193 -6.04 -11.08 7.10
CA LEU A 193 -5.62 -12.18 7.96
C LEU A 193 -6.49 -12.20 9.21
N ASN A 194 -6.91 -13.40 9.67
CA ASN A 194 -7.58 -13.53 10.95
C ASN A 194 -6.64 -13.12 12.09
N TYR A 195 -7.20 -12.72 13.22
CA TYR A 195 -6.47 -12.26 14.42
C TYR A 195 -5.44 -11.15 14.15
N THR A 196 -5.50 -10.48 12.99
CA THR A 196 -4.53 -9.48 12.58
C THR A 196 -5.20 -8.18 12.15
N LEU A 197 -4.80 -7.09 12.78
CA LEU A 197 -5.29 -5.77 12.45
C LEU A 197 -4.46 -5.17 11.30
N MET A 198 -5.05 -5.07 10.09
CA MET A 198 -4.35 -4.58 8.88
C MET A 198 -4.64 -3.09 8.59
N SER A 199 -5.46 -2.43 9.39
CA SER A 199 -5.83 -1.02 9.18
C SER A 199 -4.71 -0.06 9.60
N LYS A 200 -4.14 0.69 8.65
CA LYS A 200 -3.15 1.75 8.93
C LYS A 200 -3.63 2.75 9.99
N ARG A 201 -4.91 3.15 9.95
CA ARG A 201 -5.49 4.10 10.92
C ARG A 201 -5.42 3.56 12.34
N ASN A 202 -5.75 2.30 12.53
CA ASN A 202 -5.74 1.66 13.85
C ASN A 202 -4.32 1.36 14.31
N LEU A 203 -3.44 0.91 13.41
CA LEU A 203 -2.02 0.68 13.72
C LEU A 203 -1.31 1.98 14.11
N LEU A 204 -1.68 3.11 13.50
CA LEU A 204 -1.14 4.42 13.86
C LEU A 204 -1.45 4.81 15.32
N ILE A 205 -2.58 4.36 15.87
CA ILE A 205 -2.93 4.59 17.28
C ILE A 205 -1.90 3.92 18.18
N LEU A 206 -1.54 2.67 17.89
CA LEU A 206 -0.54 1.92 18.66
C LEU A 206 0.82 2.64 18.71
N VAL A 207 1.23 3.20 17.56
CA VAL A 207 2.49 3.96 17.47
C VAL A 207 2.38 5.29 18.25
N LYS A 208 1.27 6.04 18.08
CA LYS A 208 1.09 7.36 18.72
C LYS A 208 0.96 7.26 20.25
N GLU A 209 0.34 6.20 20.73
CA GLU A 209 0.18 5.95 22.17
C GLU A 209 1.39 5.26 22.81
N GLY A 210 2.43 4.96 22.01
CA GLY A 210 3.66 4.31 22.51
C GLY A 210 3.46 2.87 22.96
N LEU A 211 2.40 2.20 22.50
CA LEU A 211 2.15 0.78 22.79
C LEU A 211 3.08 -0.14 22.02
N VAL A 212 3.63 0.34 20.92
CA VAL A 212 4.71 -0.25 20.13
C VAL A 212 5.80 0.80 19.89
N ASN A 213 7.04 0.37 19.61
CA ASN A 213 8.15 1.30 19.45
C ASN A 213 8.04 2.16 18.18
N ASP A 214 7.72 1.55 17.05
CA ASP A 214 7.51 2.21 15.76
C ASP A 214 6.86 1.22 14.78
N TRP A 215 6.71 1.61 13.53
CA TRP A 215 6.14 0.81 12.44
C TRP A 215 6.90 -0.49 12.15
N ASP A 216 8.18 -0.58 12.52
CA ASP A 216 9.03 -1.76 12.38
C ASP A 216 9.05 -2.66 13.63
N ASP A 217 8.24 -2.37 14.64
CA ASP A 217 8.13 -3.22 15.84
C ASP A 217 7.74 -4.66 15.41
N PRO A 218 8.42 -5.72 15.92
CA PRO A 218 8.12 -7.11 15.55
C PRO A 218 6.69 -7.56 15.82
N ARG A 219 5.94 -6.84 16.65
CA ARG A 219 4.52 -7.09 16.93
C ARG A 219 3.59 -6.50 15.86
N MET A 220 4.12 -5.61 15.00
CA MET A 220 3.35 -4.95 13.95
C MET A 220 3.27 -5.81 12.69
N PRO A 221 2.08 -5.94 12.06
CA PRO A 221 1.89 -6.68 10.81
C PRO A 221 2.30 -5.84 9.59
N THR A 222 3.49 -5.26 9.63
CA THR A 222 4.11 -4.52 8.54
C THR A 222 5.24 -5.35 7.93
N LEU A 223 5.63 -5.07 6.68
CA LEU A 223 6.76 -5.80 6.06
C LEU A 223 8.05 -5.64 6.87
N CYS A 224 8.34 -4.43 7.35
CA CYS A 224 9.49 -4.19 8.21
C CYS A 224 9.36 -4.86 9.58
N GLY A 225 8.16 -4.95 10.14
CA GLY A 225 7.89 -5.70 11.38
C GLY A 225 8.10 -7.20 11.18
N PHE A 226 7.60 -7.78 10.11
CA PHE A 226 7.82 -9.19 9.76
C PHE A 226 9.31 -9.48 9.51
N ARG A 227 10.02 -8.59 8.80
CA ARG A 227 11.47 -8.71 8.60
C ARG A 227 12.22 -8.75 9.93
N ARG A 228 11.93 -7.84 10.86
CA ARG A 228 12.53 -7.84 12.21
C ARG A 228 12.16 -9.06 13.04
N ARG A 229 10.96 -9.60 12.83
CA ARG A 229 10.51 -10.83 13.49
C ARG A 229 11.21 -12.08 12.94
N GLY A 230 11.91 -11.99 11.81
CA GLY A 230 12.65 -13.09 11.20
C GLY A 230 11.93 -13.79 10.05
N TYR A 231 10.84 -13.21 9.54
CA TYR A 231 10.20 -13.72 8.33
C TYR A 231 11.08 -13.44 7.11
N SER A 232 11.18 -14.41 6.23
CA SER A 232 11.95 -14.28 4.99
C SER A 232 11.08 -13.75 3.84
N PRO A 233 11.68 -13.05 2.87
CA PRO A 233 10.94 -12.61 1.69
C PRO A 233 10.34 -13.78 0.90
N GLU A 234 11.08 -14.90 0.83
CA GLU A 234 10.64 -16.11 0.14
C GLU A 234 9.41 -16.72 0.80
N SER A 235 9.35 -16.74 2.13
CA SER A 235 8.19 -17.24 2.86
C SER A 235 6.94 -16.39 2.61
N ILE A 236 7.09 -15.07 2.56
CA ILE A 236 5.98 -14.15 2.27
C ILE A 236 5.49 -14.35 0.83
N ARG A 237 6.38 -14.41 -0.16
CA ARG A 237 6.01 -14.70 -1.55
C ARG A 237 5.32 -16.06 -1.69
N LYS A 238 5.88 -17.11 -1.07
CA LYS A 238 5.29 -18.45 -1.06
C LYS A 238 3.88 -18.46 -0.45
N PHE A 239 3.67 -17.70 0.61
CA PHE A 239 2.34 -17.53 1.20
C PHE A 239 1.38 -16.87 0.21
N ILE A 240 1.77 -15.75 -0.43
CA ILE A 240 0.95 -15.05 -1.42
C ILE A 240 0.63 -15.96 -2.62
N ASP A 241 1.61 -16.74 -3.11
CA ASP A 241 1.39 -17.71 -4.18
C ASP A 241 0.37 -18.80 -3.78
N LYS A 242 0.41 -19.26 -2.52
CA LYS A 242 -0.53 -20.27 -2.01
C LYS A 242 -1.97 -19.77 -1.92
N ILE A 243 -2.18 -18.53 -1.47
CA ILE A 243 -3.52 -17.96 -1.36
C ILE A 243 -4.05 -17.42 -2.69
N GLY A 244 -3.13 -17.05 -3.61
CA GLY A 244 -3.46 -16.46 -4.88
C GLY A 244 -4.06 -15.05 -4.76
N TYR A 245 -4.46 -14.48 -5.92
CA TYR A 245 -5.24 -13.25 -5.99
C TYR A 245 -6.64 -13.56 -6.53
N THR A 246 -7.62 -12.86 -6.02
CA THR A 246 -9.03 -13.05 -6.40
C THR A 246 -9.74 -11.71 -6.55
N THR A 247 -10.94 -11.74 -7.12
CA THR A 247 -11.86 -10.59 -7.19
C THR A 247 -12.90 -10.61 -6.05
N TYR A 248 -12.69 -11.42 -5.03
CA TYR A 248 -13.56 -11.53 -3.86
C TYR A 248 -12.76 -11.27 -2.59
N ASP A 249 -13.35 -10.56 -1.64
CA ASP A 249 -12.77 -10.41 -0.32
C ASP A 249 -12.71 -11.76 0.38
N ALA A 250 -11.51 -12.16 0.78
CA ALA A 250 -11.27 -13.40 1.51
C ALA A 250 -10.55 -13.08 2.82
N LEU A 251 -10.90 -13.82 3.88
CA LEU A 251 -10.18 -13.85 5.14
C LEU A 251 -9.29 -15.07 5.14
N ASN A 252 -7.96 -14.88 5.18
CA ASN A 252 -6.99 -15.96 5.20
C ASN A 252 -6.57 -16.27 6.64
N ASP A 253 -6.25 -17.53 6.90
CA ASP A 253 -5.77 -17.95 8.21
C ASP A 253 -4.29 -17.54 8.37
N PHE A 254 -3.97 -16.88 9.48
CA PHE A 254 -2.61 -16.50 9.83
C PHE A 254 -1.68 -17.73 9.93
N ALA A 255 -2.21 -18.88 10.33
CA ALA A 255 -1.47 -20.14 10.39
C ALA A 255 -0.91 -20.57 9.01
N LEU A 256 -1.52 -20.17 7.89
CA LEU A 256 -0.98 -20.42 6.56
C LEU A 256 0.30 -19.62 6.30
N LEU A 257 0.36 -18.39 6.78
CA LEU A 257 1.58 -17.57 6.72
C LEU A 257 2.68 -18.19 7.58
N GLU A 258 2.36 -18.58 8.82
CA GLU A 258 3.32 -19.25 9.70
C GLU A 258 3.81 -20.58 9.13
N SER A 259 2.94 -21.35 8.47
CA SER A 259 3.32 -22.57 7.76
C SER A 259 4.31 -22.30 6.65
N ALA A 260 4.10 -21.25 5.84
CA ALA A 260 5.03 -20.85 4.77
C ALA A 260 6.40 -20.44 5.35
N VAL A 261 6.42 -19.71 6.47
CA VAL A 261 7.66 -19.34 7.17
C VAL A 261 8.38 -20.59 7.68
N ARG A 262 7.66 -21.52 8.31
CA ARG A 262 8.24 -22.79 8.81
C ARG A 262 8.83 -23.62 7.69
N GLU A 263 8.13 -23.77 6.56
CA GLU A 263 8.63 -24.51 5.42
C GLU A 263 9.93 -23.89 4.86
N ASP A 264 9.99 -22.58 4.74
CA ASP A 264 11.17 -21.88 4.22
C ASP A 264 12.36 -22.00 5.18
N LEU A 265 12.13 -21.75 6.47
CA LEU A 265 13.19 -21.83 7.47
C LEU A 265 13.68 -23.26 7.68
N ASN A 266 12.80 -24.27 7.62
CA ASN A 266 13.21 -25.66 7.68
C ASN A 266 14.19 -26.04 6.57
N ALA A 267 13.95 -25.54 5.36
CA ALA A 267 14.80 -25.86 4.22
C ALA A 267 16.21 -25.23 4.29
N ARG A 268 16.36 -24.05 4.94
CA ARG A 268 17.62 -23.28 4.79
C ARG A 268 18.19 -22.63 6.05
N ALA A 269 17.44 -22.62 7.15
CA ALA A 269 17.96 -21.97 8.36
C ALA A 269 18.92 -22.88 9.12
N THR A 270 19.98 -22.27 9.67
CA THR A 270 20.86 -22.96 10.61
C THR A 270 20.10 -23.31 11.89
N ARG A 271 20.25 -24.56 12.34
CA ARG A 271 19.67 -25.03 13.61
C ARG A 271 20.55 -24.55 14.76
N VAL A 272 19.93 -23.89 15.70
CA VAL A 272 20.57 -23.46 16.95
C VAL A 272 19.66 -23.80 18.13
N SER A 273 20.26 -24.17 19.25
CA SER A 273 19.53 -24.36 20.51
C SER A 273 19.55 -23.05 21.30
N ALA A 274 18.41 -22.67 21.87
CA ALA A 274 18.29 -21.53 22.77
C ALA A 274 17.57 -21.96 24.04
N VAL A 275 18.11 -21.64 25.20
CA VAL A 275 17.51 -21.90 26.51
C VAL A 275 17.05 -20.57 27.09
N LEU A 276 15.73 -20.34 27.13
CA LEU A 276 15.12 -19.06 27.52
C LEU A 276 14.85 -18.97 29.02
N ASN A 277 14.49 -20.09 29.67
CA ASN A 277 14.23 -20.18 31.10
C ASN A 277 15.16 -21.25 31.73
N PRO A 278 16.46 -20.94 31.88
CA PRO A 278 17.49 -21.95 32.14
C PRO A 278 17.40 -22.57 33.52
N VAL A 279 17.60 -23.90 33.57
CA VAL A 279 17.92 -24.66 34.77
C VAL A 279 19.29 -25.29 34.58
N LYS A 280 20.16 -25.11 35.57
CA LYS A 280 21.50 -25.68 35.53
C LYS A 280 21.40 -27.21 35.82
N LEU A 281 21.97 -27.99 34.91
CA LEU A 281 22.10 -29.43 35.01
C LEU A 281 23.55 -29.79 35.37
N ILE A 282 23.75 -30.58 36.41
CA ILE A 282 25.06 -31.07 36.83
C ILE A 282 25.08 -32.60 36.67
N ILE A 283 25.92 -33.11 35.78
CA ILE A 283 26.11 -34.54 35.54
C ILE A 283 27.14 -35.05 36.57
N THR A 284 26.69 -35.68 37.65
CA THR A 284 27.52 -36.02 38.81
C THR A 284 28.62 -37.05 38.54
N ASN A 285 28.39 -37.94 37.55
CA ASN A 285 29.36 -38.96 37.13
C ASN A 285 30.21 -38.57 35.93
N TYR A 286 30.15 -37.29 35.50
CA TYR A 286 31.02 -36.75 34.44
C TYR A 286 32.28 -36.12 35.10
N PRO A 287 33.49 -36.39 34.55
CA PRO A 287 34.72 -35.91 35.14
C PRO A 287 34.77 -34.39 35.26
N GLU A 288 35.27 -33.88 36.38
CA GLU A 288 35.39 -32.46 36.62
C GLU A 288 36.48 -31.86 35.72
N GLY A 289 36.18 -30.74 35.07
CA GLY A 289 37.08 -30.04 34.14
C GLY A 289 37.25 -30.68 32.75
N GLN A 290 36.60 -31.82 32.48
CA GLN A 290 36.60 -32.41 31.17
C GLN A 290 35.58 -31.67 30.26
N VAL A 291 36.05 -31.32 29.05
CA VAL A 291 35.21 -30.75 27.97
C VAL A 291 35.39 -31.61 26.73
N GLU A 292 34.29 -31.99 26.12
CA GLU A 292 34.26 -32.71 24.85
C GLU A 292 33.68 -31.80 23.77
N GLU A 293 34.27 -31.84 22.58
CA GLU A 293 33.75 -31.17 21.39
C GLU A 293 32.85 -32.13 20.64
N LEU A 294 31.59 -31.74 20.51
CA LEU A 294 30.58 -32.50 19.76
C LEU A 294 30.24 -31.79 18.46
N GLU A 295 30.03 -32.53 17.40
CA GLU A 295 29.62 -31.99 16.12
C GLU A 295 28.09 -31.87 16.09
N ALA A 296 27.59 -30.67 15.78
CA ALA A 296 26.19 -30.38 15.55
C ALA A 296 25.94 -29.98 14.10
N ILE A 297 25.01 -30.67 13.43
CA ILE A 297 24.64 -30.41 12.04
C ILE A 297 23.88 -29.08 11.94
N ASN A 298 24.34 -28.19 11.05
CA ASN A 298 23.72 -26.90 10.86
C ASN A 298 22.29 -26.96 10.32
N ASN A 299 22.03 -27.86 9.36
CA ASN A 299 20.70 -28.14 8.86
C ASN A 299 20.58 -29.60 8.39
N PRO A 300 19.74 -30.42 8.99
CA PRO A 300 19.59 -31.83 8.58
C PRO A 300 18.92 -32.00 7.20
N GLU A 301 18.21 -30.97 6.69
CA GLU A 301 17.60 -31.00 5.36
C GLU A 301 18.55 -30.50 4.25
N ASP A 302 19.67 -29.87 4.63
CA ASP A 302 20.68 -29.37 3.69
C ASP A 302 22.08 -29.88 4.09
N PRO A 303 22.52 -31.00 3.50
CA PRO A 303 23.87 -31.54 3.78
C PRO A 303 25.01 -30.58 3.45
N THR A 304 24.78 -29.57 2.59
CA THR A 304 25.78 -28.59 2.22
C THR A 304 25.97 -27.48 3.26
N ALA A 305 25.05 -27.35 4.20
CA ALA A 305 25.12 -26.37 5.28
C ALA A 305 26.27 -26.65 6.30
N GLY A 306 26.82 -27.87 6.27
CA GLY A 306 27.94 -28.26 7.14
C GLY A 306 27.50 -28.44 8.60
N SER A 307 28.48 -28.30 9.50
CA SER A 307 28.30 -28.50 10.95
C SER A 307 29.07 -27.44 11.73
N HIS A 308 28.81 -27.35 13.00
CA HIS A 308 29.56 -26.54 13.98
C HIS A 308 29.86 -27.36 15.23
N THR A 309 30.84 -26.92 16.00
CA THR A 309 31.26 -27.57 17.23
C THR A 309 30.49 -26.98 18.42
N ILE A 310 29.98 -27.83 19.31
CA ILE A 310 29.43 -27.47 20.59
C ILE A 310 30.23 -28.12 21.71
N GLU A 311 30.50 -27.38 22.78
CA GLU A 311 31.19 -27.91 23.95
C GLU A 311 30.22 -28.64 24.88
N PHE A 312 30.59 -29.85 25.29
CA PHE A 312 29.87 -30.65 26.28
C PHE A 312 30.75 -30.80 27.53
N SER A 313 30.16 -30.49 28.69
CA SER A 313 30.84 -30.59 29.97
C SER A 313 29.96 -31.07 31.09
N ARG A 314 30.50 -31.19 32.29
CA ARG A 314 29.76 -31.56 33.48
C ARG A 314 28.60 -30.63 33.81
N GLU A 315 28.70 -29.37 33.48
CA GLU A 315 27.69 -28.35 33.72
C GLU A 315 27.03 -27.94 32.40
N LEU A 316 25.71 -28.12 32.30
CA LEU A 316 24.90 -27.81 31.16
C LEU A 316 23.71 -26.95 31.56
N TRP A 317 23.01 -26.41 30.58
CA TRP A 317 21.78 -25.64 30.75
C TRP A 317 20.67 -26.30 29.95
N MET A 318 19.50 -26.46 30.58
CA MET A 318 18.31 -26.96 29.90
C MET A 318 17.12 -26.05 30.16
N GLU A 319 16.13 -26.10 29.33
CA GLU A 319 14.87 -25.39 29.53
C GLU A 319 14.14 -25.93 30.76
N ARG A 320 13.58 -25.04 31.58
CA ARG A 320 12.86 -25.43 32.81
C ARG A 320 11.69 -26.36 32.52
N ASP A 321 10.97 -26.10 31.40
CA ASP A 321 9.81 -26.89 31.03
C ASP A 321 10.16 -28.31 30.58
N ASP A 322 11.43 -28.57 30.20
CA ASP A 322 11.93 -29.89 29.87
C ASP A 322 12.33 -30.69 31.16
N PHE A 323 12.37 -30.03 32.31
CA PHE A 323 12.65 -30.65 33.59
C PHE A 323 11.35 -31.16 34.20
N MET A 324 10.91 -32.32 33.75
CA MET A 324 9.66 -33.00 34.21
C MET A 324 9.98 -34.39 34.72
N ASP A 325 9.28 -34.85 35.76
CA ASP A 325 9.46 -36.16 36.37
C ASP A 325 9.32 -37.34 35.40
N CYS A 326 8.65 -37.15 34.25
CA CYS A 326 8.41 -38.18 33.25
C CYS A 326 9.41 -38.23 32.10
N LEU A 327 10.29 -37.25 31.97
CA LEU A 327 11.23 -37.13 30.82
C LEU A 327 12.67 -37.55 31.16
N LEU A 328 12.93 -37.97 32.38
CA LEU A 328 14.26 -38.39 32.88
C LEU A 328 14.41 -39.93 33.02
N TYR A 329 13.64 -40.69 32.27
CA TYR A 329 13.76 -42.17 32.21
C TYR A 329 14.40 -42.63 30.92
#